data_39a0ddedebd26d432ef8f324391d1828
#
_entry.id   39a0ddedebd26d432ef8f324391d1828
#
_cell.length_a   1.000
_cell.length_b   1.000
_cell.length_c   1.000
_cell.angle_alpha   90.00
_cell.angle_beta   90.00
_cell.angle_gamma   90.00
#
_symmetry.space_group_name_H-M   'P 1'
#
loop_
_entity.id
_entity.type
_entity.pdbx_description
1 polymer ?
#
loop_
_entity_poly.entity_id
_entity_poly.type
_entity_poly.pdbx_seq_one_letter_code
_entity_poly.pdbx_strand_id
1 'polypeptide(L)'
;MEKSNDLLRKVKDMRKAKIVTIDDDPDIIEVLRITLEANNYEVHAASNGAEGLRVIKRVRPDLIILDVMMDTVTEGFHVSYELRDQDPKSEYHEFSKIPIIMLTSISQKMGMKFSPEKDGEYLPVDEFVEKPIRVEFLLEKVKKLLPK
;
A
#
# COMPACT_ATOMS: atom_id res chain seq x y z
N MET A 1 -0.06 14.69 -36.05
CA MET A 1 -0.40 15.14 -34.68
C MET A 1 -1.23 14.13 -33.93
N GLU A 2 -2.30 13.60 -34.56
CA GLU A 2 -3.10 12.55 -33.92
C GLU A 2 -2.31 11.31 -33.60
N LYS A 3 -1.39 10.91 -34.50
CA LYS A 3 -0.51 9.75 -34.27
C LYS A 3 0.40 9.92 -33.05
N SER A 4 0.89 11.15 -32.81
CA SER A 4 1.72 11.44 -31.64
C SER A 4 0.92 11.31 -30.35
N ASN A 5 -0.34 11.81 -30.37
CA ASN A 5 -1.20 11.72 -29.19
C ASN A 5 -1.59 10.27 -28.89
N ASP A 6 -1.84 9.47 -29.96
CA ASP A 6 -2.16 8.05 -29.79
C ASP A 6 -0.96 7.28 -29.24
N LEU A 7 0.24 7.60 -29.70
CA LEU A 7 1.45 6.96 -29.21
C LEU A 7 1.71 7.31 -27.74
N LEU A 8 1.55 8.59 -27.38
CA LEU A 8 1.69 9.03 -25.99
C LEU A 8 0.67 8.34 -25.08
N ARG A 9 -0.57 8.20 -25.56
CA ARG A 9 -1.60 7.50 -24.81
C ARG A 9 -1.26 6.04 -24.60
N LYS A 10 -0.76 5.36 -25.64
CA LYS A 10 -0.34 3.96 -25.54
C LYS A 10 0.82 3.79 -24.57
N VAL A 11 1.79 4.70 -24.61
CA VAL A 11 2.93 4.67 -23.69
C VAL A 11 2.45 4.87 -22.25
N LYS A 12 1.50 5.78 -22.05
CA LYS A 12 0.93 6.05 -20.74
C LYS A 12 0.16 4.84 -20.21
N ASP A 13 -0.62 4.17 -21.08
CA ASP A 13 -1.38 2.97 -20.72
C ASP A 13 -0.48 1.78 -20.42
N MET A 14 0.74 1.79 -20.93
CA MET A 14 1.72 0.73 -20.66
C MET A 14 2.45 0.90 -19.33
N ARG A 15 2.31 2.05 -18.68
CA ARG A 15 2.92 2.25 -17.38
C ARG A 15 2.26 1.36 -16.36
N LYS A 16 3.07 0.59 -15.67
CA LYS A 16 2.59 -0.24 -14.58
C LYS A 16 2.30 0.64 -13.37
N ALA A 17 1.22 0.34 -12.68
CA ALA A 17 0.98 0.95 -11.38
C ALA A 17 2.07 0.49 -10.41
N LYS A 18 2.53 1.39 -9.57
CA LYS A 18 3.61 1.14 -8.61
C LYS A 18 3.04 0.86 -7.24
N ILE A 19 3.47 -0.25 -6.65
CA ILE A 19 3.01 -0.65 -5.32
C ILE A 19 4.22 -0.79 -4.40
N VAL A 20 4.18 -0.13 -3.25
CA VAL A 20 5.17 -0.32 -2.20
C VAL A 20 4.61 -1.28 -1.17
N THR A 21 5.36 -2.33 -0.84
CA THR A 21 4.99 -3.31 0.18
C THR A 21 5.94 -3.18 1.37
N ILE A 22 5.39 -3.09 2.56
CA ILE A 22 6.16 -2.93 3.79
C ILE A 22 5.77 -4.04 4.77
N ASP A 23 6.69 -4.98 4.99
CA ASP A 23 6.47 -6.12 5.88
C ASP A 23 7.85 -6.67 6.27
N ASP A 24 8.03 -7.03 7.53
CA ASP A 24 9.30 -7.58 8.00
C ASP A 24 9.45 -9.08 7.74
N ASP A 25 8.40 -9.73 7.25
CA ASP A 25 8.43 -11.14 6.90
C ASP A 25 8.81 -11.32 5.42
N PRO A 26 10.02 -11.86 5.13
CA PRO A 26 10.45 -12.00 3.74
C PRO A 26 9.57 -12.95 2.93
N ASP A 27 8.91 -13.91 3.56
CA ASP A 27 8.00 -14.82 2.86
C ASP A 27 6.75 -14.10 2.38
N ILE A 28 6.21 -13.20 3.20
CA ILE A 28 5.07 -12.37 2.81
C ILE A 28 5.46 -11.44 1.66
N ILE A 29 6.61 -10.80 1.77
CA ILE A 29 7.14 -9.92 0.72
C ILE A 29 7.25 -10.68 -0.61
N GLU A 30 7.75 -11.92 -0.56
CA GLU A 30 7.91 -12.73 -1.77
C GLU A 30 6.54 -13.09 -2.39
N VAL A 31 5.57 -13.48 -1.56
CA VAL A 31 4.22 -13.79 -2.03
C VAL A 31 3.59 -12.56 -2.69
N LEU A 32 3.71 -11.41 -2.05
CA LEU A 32 3.17 -10.16 -2.59
C LEU A 32 3.83 -9.82 -3.92
N ARG A 33 5.15 -9.91 -3.97
CA ARG A 33 5.90 -9.58 -5.18
C ARG A 33 5.49 -10.47 -6.35
N ILE A 34 5.50 -11.79 -6.16
CA ILE A 34 5.15 -12.75 -7.19
C ILE A 34 3.72 -12.51 -7.69
N THR A 35 2.77 -12.36 -6.76
CA THR A 35 1.37 -12.15 -7.07
C THR A 35 1.15 -10.87 -7.86
N LEU A 36 1.71 -9.77 -7.38
CA LEU A 36 1.46 -8.46 -7.97
C LEU A 36 2.21 -8.31 -9.30
N GLU A 37 3.44 -8.77 -9.40
CA GLU A 37 4.18 -8.71 -10.65
C GLU A 37 3.52 -9.57 -11.74
N ALA A 38 2.96 -10.72 -11.36
CA ALA A 38 2.23 -11.58 -12.29
C ALA A 38 0.96 -10.88 -12.82
N ASN A 39 0.46 -9.88 -12.11
CA ASN A 39 -0.70 -9.10 -12.52
C ASN A 39 -0.32 -7.72 -13.06
N ASN A 40 0.91 -7.60 -13.50
CA ASN A 40 1.43 -6.43 -14.22
C ASN A 40 1.58 -5.17 -13.37
N TYR A 41 1.87 -5.34 -12.08
CA TYR A 41 2.20 -4.22 -11.20
C TYR A 41 3.71 -4.16 -10.98
N GLU A 42 4.24 -2.97 -10.77
CA GLU A 42 5.63 -2.75 -10.38
C GLU A 42 5.69 -2.74 -8.85
N VAL A 43 6.54 -3.56 -8.24
CA VAL A 43 6.58 -3.74 -6.78
C VAL A 43 7.94 -3.32 -6.21
N HIS A 44 7.88 -2.53 -5.15
CA HIS A 44 9.05 -2.13 -4.37
C HIS A 44 8.81 -2.49 -2.93
N ALA A 45 9.76 -3.18 -2.31
CA ALA A 45 9.59 -3.73 -0.98
C ALA A 45 10.47 -3.03 0.04
N ALA A 46 9.99 -2.98 1.28
CA ALA A 46 10.74 -2.51 2.44
C ALA A 46 10.43 -3.43 3.61
N SER A 47 11.39 -3.58 4.51
CA SER A 47 11.28 -4.51 5.63
C SER A 47 10.93 -3.86 6.97
N ASN A 48 10.85 -2.54 7.01
CA ASN A 48 10.43 -1.82 8.22
C ASN A 48 9.85 -0.46 7.85
N GLY A 49 9.29 0.22 8.85
CA GLY A 49 8.60 1.48 8.62
C GLY A 49 9.50 2.60 8.10
N ALA A 50 10.68 2.75 8.67
CA ALA A 50 11.61 3.81 8.26
C ALA A 50 12.07 3.62 6.82
N GLU A 51 12.43 2.38 6.46
CA GLU A 51 12.79 2.06 5.09
C GLU A 51 11.61 2.26 4.15
N GLY A 52 10.40 1.86 4.60
CA GLY A 52 9.18 2.03 3.82
C GLY A 52 8.92 3.48 3.46
N LEU A 53 9.06 4.38 4.41
CA LEU A 53 8.87 5.80 4.18
C LEU A 53 9.89 6.34 3.16
N ARG A 54 11.14 5.89 3.24
CA ARG A 54 12.17 6.29 2.26
C ARG A 54 11.84 5.79 0.86
N VAL A 55 11.40 4.53 0.76
CA VAL A 55 11.02 3.93 -0.53
C VAL A 55 9.83 4.67 -1.13
N ILE A 56 8.84 5.03 -0.31
CA ILE A 56 7.67 5.78 -0.77
C ILE A 56 8.09 7.11 -1.37
N LYS A 57 8.98 7.85 -0.72
CA LYS A 57 9.46 9.13 -1.23
C LYS A 57 10.18 8.99 -2.57
N ARG A 58 10.97 7.93 -2.72
CA ARG A 58 11.74 7.67 -3.94
C ARG A 58 10.86 7.19 -5.09
N VAL A 59 9.96 6.26 -4.80
CA VAL A 59 9.17 5.56 -5.82
C VAL A 59 7.91 6.32 -6.22
N ARG A 60 7.29 7.03 -5.29
CA ARG A 60 6.00 7.71 -5.48
C ARG A 60 4.94 6.71 -5.96
N PRO A 61 4.55 5.78 -5.09
CA PRO A 61 3.68 4.68 -5.49
C PRO A 61 2.23 5.12 -5.69
N ASP A 62 1.48 4.26 -6.36
CA ASP A 62 0.03 4.42 -6.55
C ASP A 62 -0.76 3.74 -5.43
N LEU A 63 -0.14 2.79 -4.74
CA LEU A 63 -0.76 2.04 -3.65
C LEU A 63 0.32 1.58 -2.67
N ILE A 64 -0.05 1.49 -1.40
CA ILE A 64 0.84 0.99 -0.35
C ILE A 64 0.18 -0.20 0.33
N ILE A 65 0.92 -1.28 0.50
CA ILE A 65 0.50 -2.44 1.29
C ILE A 65 1.39 -2.51 2.52
N LEU A 66 0.81 -2.44 3.69
CA LEU A 66 1.50 -2.18 4.93
C LEU A 66 1.10 -3.18 6.00
N ASP A 67 2.09 -3.92 6.54
CA ASP A 67 1.87 -4.80 7.67
C ASP A 67 1.63 -3.97 8.93
N VAL A 68 0.61 -4.35 9.71
CA VAL A 68 0.29 -3.64 10.94
C VAL A 68 1.32 -3.89 12.04
N MET A 69 1.87 -5.09 12.07
CA MET A 69 2.83 -5.48 13.11
C MET A 69 4.17 -5.84 12.49
N MET A 70 5.17 -4.99 12.69
CA MET A 70 6.54 -5.24 12.30
C MET A 70 7.39 -5.43 13.56
N ASP A 71 8.39 -4.57 13.81
CA ASP A 71 9.20 -4.69 15.02
C ASP A 71 8.39 -4.40 16.29
N THR A 72 7.42 -3.50 16.18
CA THR A 72 6.50 -3.20 17.28
C THR A 72 5.07 -3.21 16.77
N VAL A 73 4.11 -3.38 17.70
CA VAL A 73 2.68 -3.39 17.39
C VAL A 73 2.23 -2.10 16.72
N THR A 74 2.89 -0.99 17.03
CA THR A 74 2.47 0.34 16.57
C THR A 74 3.19 0.82 15.33
N GLU A 75 4.20 0.11 14.85
CA GLU A 75 5.02 0.60 13.73
C GLU A 75 4.22 0.83 12.46
N GLY A 76 3.35 -0.13 12.10
CA GLY A 76 2.50 0.01 10.92
C GLY A 76 1.55 1.19 11.04
N PHE A 77 0.96 1.38 12.22
CA PHE A 77 0.08 2.52 12.45
C PHE A 77 0.83 3.83 12.35
N HIS A 78 2.05 3.88 12.89
CA HIS A 78 2.87 5.08 12.82
C HIS A 78 3.13 5.49 11.36
N VAL A 79 3.47 4.55 10.50
CA VAL A 79 3.68 4.81 9.08
C VAL A 79 2.43 5.40 8.45
N SER A 80 1.26 4.79 8.72
CA SER A 80 0.01 5.28 8.14
C SER A 80 -0.35 6.68 8.62
N TYR A 81 -0.12 6.99 9.88
CA TYR A 81 -0.37 8.34 10.41
C TYR A 81 0.57 9.38 9.78
N GLU A 82 1.85 9.03 9.60
CA GLU A 82 2.80 9.91 8.93
C GLU A 82 2.36 10.24 7.50
N LEU A 83 1.91 9.22 6.77
CA LEU A 83 1.48 9.39 5.38
C LEU A 83 0.19 10.22 5.27
N ARG A 84 -0.70 10.14 6.26
CA ARG A 84 -1.97 10.85 6.23
C ARG A 84 -1.94 12.24 6.86
N ASP A 85 -0.76 12.69 7.28
CA ASP A 85 -0.61 14.00 7.90
C ASP A 85 -1.11 15.11 6.97
N GLN A 86 -2.07 15.87 7.44
CA GLN A 86 -2.68 16.94 6.67
C GLN A 86 -1.91 18.25 6.74
N ASP A 87 -0.88 18.32 7.57
CA ASP A 87 -0.04 19.52 7.67
C ASP A 87 0.73 19.69 6.35
N PRO A 88 0.53 20.84 5.65
CA PRO A 88 1.27 21.09 4.40
C PRO A 88 2.78 21.12 4.58
N LYS A 89 3.26 21.28 5.82
CA LYS A 89 4.68 21.29 6.12
C LYS A 89 5.26 19.89 6.30
N SER A 90 4.40 18.88 6.42
CA SER A 90 4.87 17.49 6.54
C SER A 90 5.57 17.08 5.25
N GLU A 91 6.71 16.41 5.37
CA GLU A 91 7.44 15.91 4.21
C GLU A 91 6.68 14.80 3.48
N TYR A 92 5.64 14.23 4.09
CA TYR A 92 4.81 13.19 3.48
C TYR A 92 3.45 13.69 3.02
N HIS A 93 3.21 14.99 3.10
CA HIS A 93 1.90 15.57 2.74
C HIS A 93 1.46 15.21 1.32
N GLU A 94 2.38 15.19 0.37
CA GLU A 94 2.08 14.86 -1.03
C GLU A 94 1.59 13.42 -1.21
N PHE A 95 1.81 12.55 -0.22
CA PHE A 95 1.40 11.15 -0.25
C PHE A 95 0.12 10.89 0.53
N SER A 96 -0.52 11.93 1.05
CA SER A 96 -1.63 11.80 2.00
C SER A 96 -2.88 11.15 1.41
N LYS A 97 -3.00 11.09 0.09
CA LYS A 97 -4.17 10.51 -0.59
C LYS A 97 -3.88 9.15 -1.23
N ILE A 98 -2.67 8.64 -1.13
CA ILE A 98 -2.35 7.33 -1.69
C ILE A 98 -3.08 6.24 -0.90
N PRO A 99 -3.82 5.35 -1.58
CA PRO A 99 -4.55 4.30 -0.86
C PRO A 99 -3.61 3.33 -0.15
N ILE A 100 -4.02 2.90 1.03
CA ILE A 100 -3.27 1.99 1.88
C ILE A 100 -4.11 0.76 2.18
N ILE A 101 -3.55 -0.42 1.89
CA ILE A 101 -4.09 -1.70 2.34
C ILE A 101 -3.26 -2.14 3.53
N MET A 102 -3.89 -2.39 4.67
CA MET A 102 -3.19 -2.85 5.86
C MET A 102 -3.36 -4.36 6.00
N LEU A 103 -2.23 -5.07 6.16
CA LEU A 103 -2.23 -6.51 6.39
C LEU A 103 -2.31 -6.76 7.90
N THR A 104 -3.18 -7.68 8.30
CA THR A 104 -3.39 -7.99 9.71
C THR A 104 -3.68 -9.47 9.89
N SER A 105 -3.21 -10.06 10.99
CA SER A 105 -3.61 -11.41 11.37
C SER A 105 -4.96 -11.37 12.07
N ILE A 106 -5.64 -12.51 12.12
CA ILE A 106 -6.92 -12.61 12.81
C ILE A 106 -6.77 -12.21 14.28
N SER A 107 -5.70 -12.66 14.94
CA SER A 107 -5.45 -12.32 16.33
C SER A 107 -5.21 -10.82 16.52
N GLN A 108 -4.50 -10.19 15.61
CA GLN A 108 -4.26 -8.75 15.65
C GLN A 108 -5.57 -7.99 15.49
N LYS A 109 -6.40 -8.39 14.52
CA LYS A 109 -7.68 -7.76 14.23
C LYS A 109 -8.61 -7.86 15.43
N MET A 110 -8.70 -9.04 16.04
CA MET A 110 -9.54 -9.25 17.22
C MET A 110 -9.05 -8.45 18.42
N GLY A 111 -7.75 -8.38 18.61
CA GLY A 111 -7.16 -7.60 19.69
C GLY A 111 -7.38 -6.11 19.56
N MET A 112 -7.42 -5.61 18.35
CA MET A 112 -7.61 -4.19 18.07
C MET A 112 -9.07 -3.76 18.06
N LYS A 113 -9.99 -4.68 17.77
CA LYS A 113 -11.43 -4.44 17.77
C LYS A 113 -11.86 -3.21 16.95
N PHE A 114 -11.31 -3.06 15.74
CA PHE A 114 -11.67 -1.92 14.91
C PHE A 114 -12.03 -2.37 13.49
N SER A 115 -12.69 -1.47 12.74
CA SER A 115 -12.96 -1.64 11.32
C SER A 115 -12.77 -0.30 10.62
N PRO A 116 -12.41 -0.30 9.32
CA PRO A 116 -12.23 0.94 8.58
C PRO A 116 -13.49 1.82 8.57
N GLU A 117 -14.65 1.19 8.57
CA GLU A 117 -15.93 1.89 8.50
C GLU A 117 -16.25 2.65 9.79
N LYS A 118 -15.95 2.04 10.93
CA LYS A 118 -16.24 2.65 12.24
C LYS A 118 -15.13 3.57 12.71
N ASP A 119 -13.89 3.22 12.41
CA ASP A 119 -12.73 3.87 12.99
C ASP A 119 -11.89 4.60 11.97
N GLY A 120 -12.47 4.97 10.83
CA GLY A 120 -11.78 5.67 9.76
C GLY A 120 -11.12 6.98 10.17
N GLU A 121 -11.63 7.60 11.23
CA GLU A 121 -11.03 8.81 11.80
C GLU A 121 -9.74 8.49 12.54
N TYR A 122 -9.63 7.29 13.09
CA TYR A 122 -8.51 6.86 13.92
C TYR A 122 -7.52 5.98 13.17
N LEU A 123 -7.96 5.35 12.08
CA LEU A 123 -7.15 4.41 11.31
C LEU A 123 -7.12 4.87 9.86
N PRO A 124 -6.10 5.63 9.49
CA PRO A 124 -6.03 6.23 8.15
C PRO A 124 -5.60 5.24 7.09
N VAL A 125 -6.36 4.16 6.92
CA VAL A 125 -6.15 3.17 5.87
C VAL A 125 -7.45 2.94 5.13
N ASP A 126 -7.35 2.45 3.90
CA ASP A 126 -8.51 2.30 3.02
C ASP A 126 -9.13 0.92 3.10
N GLU A 127 -8.31 -0.12 3.28
CA GLU A 127 -8.78 -1.49 3.35
C GLU A 127 -7.88 -2.32 4.27
N PHE A 128 -8.44 -3.42 4.77
CA PHE A 128 -7.69 -4.44 5.51
C PHE A 128 -7.70 -5.75 4.73
N VAL A 129 -6.59 -6.49 4.79
CA VAL A 129 -6.50 -7.85 4.28
C VAL A 129 -5.94 -8.72 5.38
N GLU A 130 -6.62 -9.80 5.69
CA GLU A 130 -6.21 -10.73 6.74
C GLU A 130 -5.16 -11.71 6.26
N LYS A 131 -4.23 -12.05 7.13
CA LYS A 131 -3.27 -13.12 6.91
C LYS A 131 -3.87 -14.44 7.43
N PRO A 132 -3.65 -15.56 6.78
CA PRO A 132 -2.85 -15.76 5.57
C PRO A 132 -3.49 -15.11 4.34
N ILE A 133 -2.66 -14.56 3.47
CA ILE A 133 -3.13 -13.80 2.32
C ILE A 133 -3.79 -14.72 1.31
N ARG A 134 -5.02 -14.40 0.96
CA ARG A 134 -5.74 -15.04 -0.14
C ARG A 134 -5.54 -14.19 -1.38
N VAL A 135 -4.86 -14.74 -2.35
CA VAL A 135 -4.39 -14.01 -3.54
C VAL A 135 -5.53 -13.31 -4.27
N GLU A 136 -6.64 -14.03 -4.48
CA GLU A 136 -7.79 -13.46 -5.21
C GLU A 136 -8.40 -12.29 -4.48
N PHE A 137 -8.47 -12.38 -3.16
CA PHE A 137 -9.04 -11.34 -2.32
C PHE A 137 -8.14 -10.11 -2.32
N LEU A 138 -6.82 -10.31 -2.21
CA LEU A 138 -5.86 -9.23 -2.28
C LEU A 138 -5.96 -8.48 -3.61
N LEU A 139 -5.98 -9.22 -4.72
CA LEU A 139 -6.04 -8.62 -6.05
C LEU A 139 -7.33 -7.84 -6.27
N GLU A 140 -8.43 -8.32 -5.72
CA GLU A 140 -9.71 -7.62 -5.77
C GLU A 140 -9.59 -6.25 -5.09
N LYS A 141 -8.99 -6.21 -3.90
CA LYS A 141 -8.80 -4.96 -3.16
C LYS A 141 -7.86 -4.01 -3.89
N VAL A 142 -6.77 -4.53 -4.44
CA VAL A 142 -5.81 -3.74 -5.21
C VAL A 142 -6.52 -3.08 -6.41
N LYS A 143 -7.29 -3.85 -7.17
CA LYS A 143 -8.00 -3.34 -8.33
C LYS A 143 -9.05 -2.30 -7.96
N LYS A 144 -9.72 -2.50 -6.82
CA LYS A 144 -10.72 -1.56 -6.32
C LYS A 144 -10.10 -0.19 -6.01
N LEU A 145 -8.92 -0.18 -5.44
CA LEU A 145 -8.29 1.05 -4.97
C LEU A 145 -7.46 1.76 -6.03
N LEU A 146 -6.98 1.05 -7.04
CA LEU A 146 -6.19 1.66 -8.09
C LEU A 146 -7.10 2.22 -9.18
N PRO A 147 -6.89 3.47 -9.59
CA PRO A 147 -7.60 4.01 -10.73
C PRO A 147 -7.13 3.31 -12.00
N LYS A 148 -8.03 3.16 -12.93
CA LYS A 148 -7.71 2.57 -14.24
C LYS A 148 -6.95 3.53 -15.13
#